data_d763bb4c2863fbf4b35116e879cce62c
#
_entry.id   d763bb4c2863fbf4b35116e879cce62c
#
_cell.length_a   1.000
_cell.length_b   1.000
_cell.length_c   1.000
_cell.angle_alpha   90.00
_cell.angle_beta   90.00
_cell.angle_gamma   90.00
#
_symmetry.space_group_name_H-M   'P 1'
#
loop_
_entity.id
_entity.type
_entity.pdbx_description
1 polymer ?
#
loop_
_entity_poly.entity_id
_entity_poly.type
_entity_poly.pdbx_seq_one_letter_code
_entity_poly.pdbx_strand_id
1 'polypeptide(L)'
;MIQKKMMFAALAAMLLGVCIACNAPQQDNQRKDLTKTKKVMTNKELKEKLTLALEDMKAKAIEMGIHGVAVASVLNNGDSADWMGEMKVVGTPLDLEGGYNLVAVAWSKCAEVIATMADSGNPEHKTMTGELGYTGGAYGEHEGCKMAFAFSGAESEEDLVVARYGIEKLKGYISSRQEPDTTTNYKPLATPLKKDQFIQVTIVVNDIRRAAKAWAALLGVPEPEIWVNHLKSNGEYPYTYRGNGDMPCDLQMCVIEMGDWVLELHQIDENPSTFREFINKHGNGVHHLGFEVGDARDEVIRELKEMGFDTDRTIGIYPGSSWTIVDSEDVLGVNLNIKPKR
;
A
#
# COMPACT_ATOMS: atom_id res chain seq x y z
N MET A 1 -33.25 35.02 -43.29
CA MET A 1 -34.06 34.32 -44.31
C MET A 1 -34.22 32.88 -43.84
N ILE A 2 -35.40 32.59 -43.35
CA ILE A 2 -36.18 31.34 -43.40
C ILE A 2 -35.63 30.15 -42.62
N GLN A 3 -36.10 29.89 -41.40
CA GLN A 3 -37.29 29.20 -40.89
C GLN A 3 -37.43 27.75 -41.34
N LYS A 4 -37.52 26.84 -40.34
CA LYS A 4 -38.64 25.92 -40.03
C LYS A 4 -38.15 25.01 -38.90
N LYS A 5 -38.59 25.01 -37.69
CA LYS A 5 -39.88 24.83 -37.00
C LYS A 5 -40.66 23.56 -37.41
N MET A 6 -41.00 22.87 -36.30
CA MET A 6 -42.22 22.06 -36.05
C MET A 6 -42.00 20.53 -36.27
N MET A 7 -42.58 19.58 -35.51
CA MET A 7 -43.74 19.63 -34.53
C MET A 7 -43.85 18.25 -33.84
N PHE A 8 -44.20 18.26 -32.60
CA PHE A 8 -45.14 17.49 -31.80
C PHE A 8 -45.88 16.29 -32.44
N ALA A 9 -46.04 15.20 -31.69
CA ALA A 9 -47.36 14.70 -31.35
C ALA A 9 -47.31 13.69 -30.17
N ALA A 10 -48.08 13.99 -29.12
CA ALA A 10 -48.48 13.10 -28.08
C ALA A 10 -49.65 12.24 -28.54
N LEU A 11 -49.75 11.00 -28.07
CA LEU A 11 -51.03 10.28 -28.08
C LEU A 11 -51.24 9.56 -26.73
N ALA A 12 -52.15 10.07 -25.95
CA ALA A 12 -52.74 9.41 -24.79
C ALA A 12 -53.94 8.53 -25.26
N ALA A 13 -54.06 7.35 -24.71
CA ALA A 13 -55.33 6.62 -24.73
C ALA A 13 -55.52 5.89 -23.38
N MET A 14 -56.50 6.35 -22.63
CA MET A 14 -57.17 5.65 -21.54
C MET A 14 -57.92 4.43 -22.05
N LEU A 15 -57.94 3.35 -21.27
CA LEU A 15 -59.10 2.46 -21.19
C LEU A 15 -59.14 1.78 -19.81
N LEU A 16 -60.36 1.82 -19.25
CA LEU A 16 -60.77 1.38 -17.93
C LEU A 16 -60.71 -0.14 -17.71
N GLY A 17 -60.38 -0.49 -16.54
CA GLY A 17 -60.95 -1.39 -15.55
C GLY A 17 -61.46 -2.78 -15.96
N VAL A 18 -60.93 -3.78 -15.23
CA VAL A 18 -61.74 -4.86 -14.63
C VAL A 18 -60.91 -5.43 -13.45
N CYS A 19 -61.45 -5.36 -12.24
CA CYS A 19 -61.00 -6.13 -11.07
C CYS A 19 -61.33 -7.60 -11.27
N ILE A 20 -60.33 -8.47 -11.26
CA ILE A 20 -60.51 -9.90 -10.95
C ILE A 20 -59.49 -10.26 -9.88
N ALA A 21 -59.98 -10.51 -8.68
CA ALA A 21 -59.20 -11.13 -7.61
C ALA A 21 -58.86 -12.57 -8.01
N CYS A 22 -57.58 -12.86 -8.21
CA CYS A 22 -57.08 -14.23 -8.27
C CYS A 22 -55.93 -14.37 -7.29
N ASN A 23 -56.08 -15.36 -6.41
CA ASN A 23 -55.09 -15.85 -5.45
C ASN A 23 -53.71 -15.96 -6.06
N ALA A 24 -52.73 -15.24 -5.49
CA ALA A 24 -51.34 -15.44 -5.78
C ALA A 24 -50.82 -16.64 -4.96
N PRO A 25 -50.10 -17.60 -5.57
CA PRO A 25 -49.38 -18.58 -4.80
C PRO A 25 -48.17 -17.91 -4.12
N GLN A 26 -47.95 -18.28 -2.86
CA GLN A 26 -46.73 -17.92 -2.14
C GLN A 26 -45.50 -18.28 -3.00
N GLN A 27 -44.77 -17.28 -3.48
CA GLN A 27 -43.45 -17.48 -4.02
C GLN A 27 -42.50 -17.68 -2.85
N ASP A 28 -42.06 -18.90 -2.76
CA ASP A 28 -40.91 -19.36 -2.02
C ASP A 28 -39.74 -18.41 -2.22
N ASN A 29 -39.33 -17.75 -1.15
CA ASN A 29 -38.14 -16.91 -1.11
C ASN A 29 -36.91 -17.83 -1.18
N GLN A 30 -36.62 -18.34 -2.37
CA GLN A 30 -35.26 -18.83 -2.65
C GLN A 30 -34.33 -17.60 -2.58
N ARG A 31 -33.74 -17.38 -1.42
CA ARG A 31 -32.50 -16.61 -1.30
C ARG A 31 -31.54 -17.14 -2.33
N LYS A 32 -31.36 -16.40 -3.43
CA LYS A 32 -30.20 -16.54 -4.29
C LYS A 32 -28.99 -16.38 -3.39
N ASP A 33 -28.32 -17.46 -3.13
CA ASP A 33 -26.99 -17.48 -2.59
C ASP A 33 -26.11 -16.70 -3.56
N LEU A 34 -25.85 -15.44 -3.22
CA LEU A 34 -24.89 -14.61 -3.93
C LEU A 34 -23.56 -15.26 -3.67
N THR A 35 -23.15 -16.15 -4.57
CA THR A 35 -21.80 -16.65 -4.64
C THR A 35 -20.84 -15.47 -4.52
N LYS A 36 -20.19 -15.35 -3.35
CA LYS A 36 -19.14 -14.37 -3.08
C LYS A 36 -18.09 -14.53 -4.18
N THR A 37 -18.09 -13.64 -5.14
CA THR A 37 -17.01 -13.55 -6.12
C THR A 37 -15.74 -13.22 -5.35
N LYS A 38 -14.83 -14.19 -5.23
CA LYS A 38 -13.55 -14.02 -4.56
C LYS A 38 -12.83 -12.86 -5.26
N LYS A 39 -12.58 -11.74 -4.57
CA LYS A 39 -11.91 -10.58 -5.14
C LYS A 39 -10.52 -11.02 -5.64
N VAL A 40 -10.26 -10.85 -6.93
CA VAL A 40 -8.97 -11.17 -7.54
C VAL A 40 -7.94 -10.18 -7.00
N MET A 41 -6.76 -10.69 -6.58
CA MET A 41 -5.64 -9.86 -6.11
C MET A 41 -5.13 -8.98 -7.25
N THR A 42 -4.89 -7.69 -6.98
CA THR A 42 -4.27 -6.80 -7.95
C THR A 42 -2.77 -7.08 -8.09
N ASN A 43 -2.19 -6.72 -9.23
CA ASN A 43 -0.74 -6.84 -9.44
C ASN A 43 0.06 -6.00 -8.43
N LYS A 44 -0.47 -4.86 -7.99
CA LYS A 44 0.15 -4.03 -6.94
C LYS A 44 0.22 -4.78 -5.62
N GLU A 45 -0.91 -5.33 -5.13
CA GLU A 45 -0.97 -6.11 -3.90
C GLU A 45 -0.04 -7.33 -3.95
N LEU A 46 -0.01 -8.04 -5.10
CA LEU A 46 0.86 -9.20 -5.27
C LEU A 46 2.35 -8.79 -5.25
N LYS A 47 2.71 -7.66 -5.86
CA LYS A 47 4.08 -7.14 -5.84
C LYS A 47 4.54 -6.78 -4.43
N GLU A 48 3.70 -6.14 -3.64
CA GLU A 48 4.00 -5.83 -2.22
C GLU A 48 4.28 -7.11 -1.42
N LYS A 49 3.47 -8.16 -1.62
CA LYS A 49 3.67 -9.47 -0.97
C LYS A 49 4.93 -10.20 -1.47
N LEU A 50 5.26 -10.05 -2.74
CA LEU A 50 6.49 -10.58 -3.31
C LEU A 50 7.72 -9.94 -2.64
N THR A 51 7.71 -8.62 -2.46
CA THR A 51 8.78 -7.90 -1.76
C THR A 51 8.97 -8.42 -0.33
N LEU A 52 7.89 -8.65 0.42
CA LEU A 52 7.96 -9.24 1.76
C LEU A 52 8.56 -10.65 1.74
N ALA A 53 8.12 -11.50 0.81
CA ALA A 53 8.66 -12.85 0.69
C ALA A 53 10.17 -12.87 0.36
N LEU A 54 10.64 -11.91 -0.43
CA LEU A 54 12.08 -11.72 -0.71
C LEU A 54 12.87 -11.24 0.51
N GLU A 55 12.29 -10.38 1.36
CA GLU A 55 12.92 -10.03 2.64
C GLU A 55 13.01 -11.23 3.57
N ASP A 56 11.99 -12.09 3.60
CA ASP A 56 12.03 -13.34 4.34
C ASP A 56 13.11 -14.31 3.81
N MET A 57 13.27 -14.42 2.48
CA MET A 57 14.37 -15.21 1.87
C MET A 57 15.72 -14.67 2.30
N LYS A 58 15.90 -13.35 2.27
CA LYS A 58 17.11 -12.69 2.74
C LYS A 58 17.40 -13.01 4.21
N ALA A 59 16.38 -12.88 5.08
CA ALA A 59 16.50 -13.21 6.49
C ALA A 59 16.87 -14.68 6.70
N LYS A 60 16.26 -15.61 5.93
CA LYS A 60 16.56 -17.04 5.99
C LYS A 60 18.01 -17.35 5.55
N ALA A 61 18.49 -16.73 4.49
CA ALA A 61 19.87 -16.89 4.04
C ALA A 61 20.87 -16.39 5.11
N ILE A 62 20.58 -15.25 5.75
CA ILE A 62 21.39 -14.74 6.87
C ILE A 62 21.37 -15.72 8.05
N GLU A 63 20.22 -16.27 8.43
CA GLU A 63 20.08 -17.29 9.49
C GLU A 63 20.94 -18.52 9.19
N MET A 64 20.99 -18.93 7.91
CA MET A 64 21.78 -20.07 7.46
C MET A 64 23.28 -19.74 7.31
N GLY A 65 23.68 -18.46 7.47
CA GLY A 65 25.06 -18.01 7.33
C GLY A 65 25.57 -17.98 5.88
N ILE A 66 24.66 -17.95 4.90
CA ILE A 66 24.99 -17.96 3.47
C ILE A 66 24.82 -16.59 2.84
N HIS A 67 25.63 -16.31 1.83
CA HIS A 67 25.59 -15.10 1.04
C HIS A 67 25.15 -15.43 -0.39
N GLY A 68 24.58 -14.44 -1.09
CA GLY A 68 24.16 -14.67 -2.47
C GLY A 68 23.05 -13.73 -2.93
N VAL A 69 22.29 -14.20 -3.89
CA VAL A 69 21.21 -13.44 -4.52
C VAL A 69 19.91 -14.23 -4.49
N ALA A 70 18.90 -13.66 -3.87
CA ALA A 70 17.52 -14.12 -3.94
C ALA A 70 16.81 -13.43 -5.09
N VAL A 71 16.14 -14.18 -5.95
CA VAL A 71 15.26 -13.67 -7.00
C VAL A 71 13.91 -14.36 -6.92
N ALA A 72 12.87 -13.62 -7.28
CA ALA A 72 11.52 -14.17 -7.35
C ALA A 72 10.74 -13.52 -8.49
N SER A 73 9.93 -14.31 -9.17
CA SER A 73 8.97 -13.86 -10.15
C SER A 73 7.61 -14.48 -9.88
N VAL A 74 6.56 -13.69 -10.09
CA VAL A 74 5.17 -14.13 -9.91
C VAL A 74 4.34 -13.75 -11.12
N LEU A 75 3.41 -14.62 -11.48
CA LEU A 75 2.39 -14.36 -12.49
C LEU A 75 1.03 -14.36 -11.79
N ASN A 76 0.31 -13.25 -11.88
CA ASN A 76 -1.03 -13.14 -11.33
C ASN A 76 -2.05 -13.88 -12.19
N ASN A 77 -3.11 -14.34 -11.56
CA ASN A 77 -4.14 -15.14 -12.18
C ASN A 77 -4.89 -14.38 -13.29
N GLY A 78 -4.84 -14.87 -14.48
CA GLY A 78 -5.91 -14.79 -15.47
C GLY A 78 -5.68 -13.89 -16.68
N ASP A 79 -5.07 -12.71 -16.65
CA ASP A 79 -5.16 -11.80 -17.80
C ASP A 79 -3.83 -11.25 -18.33
N SER A 80 -2.74 -11.46 -17.66
CA SER A 80 -1.43 -10.99 -18.08
C SER A 80 -0.48 -12.16 -18.25
N ALA A 81 0.20 -12.23 -19.40
CA ALA A 81 1.36 -13.10 -19.56
C ALA A 81 2.62 -12.50 -18.88
N ASP A 82 2.45 -11.38 -18.16
CA ASP A 82 3.54 -10.60 -17.64
C ASP A 82 3.93 -11.09 -16.24
N TRP A 83 5.09 -11.70 -16.17
CA TRP A 83 5.74 -12.04 -14.93
C TRP A 83 6.32 -10.78 -14.27
N MET A 84 5.99 -10.55 -13.01
CA MET A 84 6.60 -9.50 -12.20
C MET A 84 7.75 -10.10 -11.41
N GLY A 85 8.95 -9.51 -11.48
CA GLY A 85 10.14 -10.02 -10.80
C GLY A 85 10.83 -8.97 -9.96
N GLU A 86 11.48 -9.43 -8.88
CA GLU A 86 12.34 -8.66 -7.98
C GLU A 86 13.54 -9.48 -7.51
N MET A 87 14.56 -8.81 -6.95
CA MET A 87 15.68 -9.48 -6.34
C MET A 87 16.16 -8.77 -5.06
N LYS A 88 16.83 -9.53 -4.20
CA LYS A 88 17.57 -9.03 -3.03
C LYS A 88 18.95 -9.63 -2.97
N VAL A 89 19.93 -8.82 -2.55
CA VAL A 89 21.30 -9.27 -2.34
C VAL A 89 21.53 -9.56 -0.85
N VAL A 90 22.18 -10.67 -0.55
CA VAL A 90 22.62 -11.09 0.78
C VAL A 90 24.14 -11.10 0.79
N GLY A 91 24.75 -10.07 1.35
CA GLY A 91 26.20 -9.90 1.32
C GLY A 91 26.71 -9.40 -0.03
N THR A 92 27.16 -10.28 -0.90
CA THR A 92 27.75 -9.91 -2.21
C THR A 92 26.96 -10.51 -3.39
N PRO A 93 26.85 -9.78 -4.52
CA PRO A 93 26.25 -10.31 -5.74
C PRO A 93 27.21 -11.12 -6.60
N LEU A 94 28.49 -11.22 -6.19
CA LEU A 94 29.55 -11.89 -6.93
C LEU A 94 30.29 -12.87 -6.03
N ASP A 95 30.55 -14.05 -6.55
CA ASP A 95 31.56 -14.97 -6.04
C ASP A 95 32.84 -14.84 -6.87
N LEU A 96 33.79 -14.04 -6.38
CA LEU A 96 35.01 -13.75 -7.09
C LEU A 96 36.01 -14.94 -7.08
N GLU A 97 35.95 -15.81 -6.07
CA GLU A 97 36.78 -16.99 -5.95
C GLU A 97 36.31 -18.11 -6.87
N GLY A 98 34.99 -18.38 -6.89
CA GLY A 98 34.38 -19.34 -7.79
C GLY A 98 34.18 -18.80 -9.21
N GLY A 99 34.31 -17.50 -9.43
CA GLY A 99 34.13 -16.85 -10.74
C GLY A 99 32.66 -16.75 -11.16
N TYR A 100 31.72 -16.72 -10.23
CA TYR A 100 30.28 -16.66 -10.53
C TYR A 100 29.71 -15.26 -10.36
N ASN A 101 28.94 -14.85 -11.36
CA ASN A 101 27.99 -13.74 -11.21
C ASN A 101 26.68 -14.31 -10.64
N LEU A 102 26.49 -14.19 -9.31
CA LEU A 102 25.37 -14.78 -8.60
C LEU A 102 24.02 -14.20 -9.04
N VAL A 103 23.98 -12.94 -9.51
CA VAL A 103 22.77 -12.34 -10.09
C VAL A 103 22.37 -13.09 -11.36
N ALA A 104 23.32 -13.33 -12.28
CA ALA A 104 23.03 -14.03 -13.52
C ALA A 104 22.62 -15.48 -13.26
N VAL A 105 23.29 -16.17 -12.33
CA VAL A 105 22.96 -17.55 -11.97
C VAL A 105 21.57 -17.64 -11.33
N ALA A 106 21.24 -16.76 -10.38
CA ALA A 106 19.92 -16.76 -9.74
C ALA A 106 18.78 -16.51 -10.75
N TRP A 107 18.96 -15.53 -11.64
CA TRP A 107 17.96 -15.28 -12.69
C TRP A 107 17.90 -16.40 -13.72
N SER A 108 19.00 -17.09 -14.03
CA SER A 108 19.01 -18.28 -14.89
C SER A 108 18.17 -19.42 -14.29
N LYS A 109 18.34 -19.70 -13.00
CA LYS A 109 17.49 -20.69 -12.27
C LYS A 109 16.00 -20.28 -12.30
N CYS A 110 15.70 -19.01 -12.06
CA CYS A 110 14.33 -18.49 -12.10
C CYS A 110 13.74 -18.59 -13.51
N ALA A 111 14.54 -18.31 -14.56
CA ALA A 111 14.10 -18.41 -15.96
C ALA A 111 13.74 -19.86 -16.33
N GLU A 112 14.54 -20.83 -15.91
CA GLU A 112 14.25 -22.26 -16.10
C GLU A 112 12.94 -22.67 -15.40
N VAL A 113 12.72 -22.19 -14.17
CA VAL A 113 11.46 -22.43 -13.43
C VAL A 113 10.26 -21.84 -14.18
N ILE A 114 10.38 -20.61 -14.72
CA ILE A 114 9.32 -19.97 -15.50
C ILE A 114 9.03 -20.78 -16.78
N ALA A 115 10.06 -21.24 -17.46
CA ALA A 115 9.93 -21.96 -18.73
C ALA A 115 9.32 -23.35 -18.54
N THR A 116 9.68 -24.04 -17.45
CA THR A 116 9.30 -25.43 -17.22
C THR A 116 8.10 -25.61 -16.29
N MET A 117 7.75 -24.59 -15.50
CA MET A 117 6.79 -24.71 -14.37
C MET A 117 7.16 -25.85 -13.41
N ALA A 118 8.45 -26.05 -13.21
CA ALA A 118 9.04 -27.03 -12.31
C ALA A 118 10.31 -26.46 -11.67
N ASP A 119 10.84 -27.14 -10.66
CA ASP A 119 12.11 -26.76 -10.02
C ASP A 119 13.26 -26.82 -11.05
N SER A 120 14.21 -25.90 -10.94
CA SER A 120 15.36 -25.83 -11.84
C SER A 120 16.38 -26.96 -11.59
N GLY A 121 17.22 -27.25 -12.59
CA GLY A 121 18.23 -28.30 -12.53
C GLY A 121 17.65 -29.70 -12.79
N ASN A 122 16.50 -29.80 -13.47
CA ASN A 122 15.94 -31.08 -13.87
C ASN A 122 16.80 -31.71 -14.97
N PRO A 123 17.40 -32.88 -14.76
CA PRO A 123 18.28 -33.53 -15.74
C PRO A 123 17.57 -33.95 -17.02
N GLU A 124 16.24 -34.07 -17.02
CA GLU A 124 15.43 -34.37 -18.20
C GLU A 124 15.12 -33.12 -19.04
N HIS A 125 15.31 -31.93 -18.48
CA HIS A 125 15.10 -30.68 -19.19
C HIS A 125 16.32 -30.36 -20.06
N LYS A 126 16.09 -30.18 -21.35
CA LYS A 126 17.13 -29.65 -22.24
C LYS A 126 17.24 -28.14 -22.06
N THR A 127 18.31 -27.69 -21.42
CA THR A 127 18.57 -26.26 -21.18
C THR A 127 18.52 -25.45 -22.49
N MET A 128 17.84 -24.30 -22.43
CA MET A 128 17.79 -23.32 -23.50
C MET A 128 18.90 -22.26 -23.33
N THR A 129 19.12 -21.45 -24.37
CA THR A 129 20.06 -20.33 -24.26
C THR A 129 19.62 -19.37 -23.13
N GLY A 130 20.49 -19.14 -22.16
CA GLY A 130 20.20 -18.32 -20.98
C GLY A 130 19.92 -19.16 -19.71
N GLU A 131 19.71 -20.46 -19.85
CA GLU A 131 19.60 -21.40 -18.74
C GLU A 131 20.96 -22.08 -18.49
N LEU A 132 21.31 -22.23 -17.21
CA LEU A 132 22.56 -22.87 -16.80
C LEU A 132 22.35 -24.30 -16.28
N GLY A 133 21.10 -24.74 -16.08
CA GLY A 133 20.73 -26.07 -15.58
C GLY A 133 21.14 -26.31 -14.12
N TYR A 134 21.29 -25.25 -13.33
CA TYR A 134 21.64 -25.38 -11.91
C TYR A 134 20.41 -25.56 -11.03
N THR A 135 20.48 -26.46 -10.06
CA THR A 135 19.49 -26.59 -8.98
C THR A 135 19.50 -25.35 -8.08
N GLY A 136 18.37 -25.02 -7.45
CA GLY A 136 18.22 -23.90 -6.51
C GLY A 136 17.13 -22.92 -6.90
N GLY A 137 16.38 -23.22 -7.98
CA GLY A 137 15.11 -22.59 -8.30
C GLY A 137 13.93 -23.50 -7.95
N ALA A 138 12.86 -22.94 -7.40
CA ALA A 138 11.66 -23.66 -7.00
C ALA A 138 10.42 -23.10 -7.67
N TYR A 139 9.51 -23.98 -8.07
CA TYR A 139 8.19 -23.65 -8.57
C TYR A 139 7.14 -23.74 -7.47
N GLY A 140 6.18 -22.85 -7.49
CA GLY A 140 4.99 -22.90 -6.65
C GLY A 140 3.76 -22.38 -7.36
N GLU A 141 2.59 -22.84 -6.89
CA GLU A 141 1.31 -22.31 -7.33
C GLU A 141 0.37 -22.19 -6.13
N HIS A 142 -0.35 -21.10 -6.03
CA HIS A 142 -1.31 -20.88 -4.97
C HIS A 142 -2.35 -19.85 -5.37
N GLU A 143 -3.63 -20.17 -5.16
CA GLU A 143 -4.78 -19.31 -5.50
C GLU A 143 -4.72 -18.72 -6.91
N GLY A 144 -4.17 -19.50 -7.85
CA GLY A 144 -4.01 -19.12 -9.24
C GLY A 144 -2.79 -18.26 -9.56
N CYS A 145 -2.03 -17.83 -8.57
CA CYS A 145 -0.74 -17.20 -8.77
C CYS A 145 0.34 -18.26 -8.99
N LYS A 146 1.12 -18.13 -10.06
CA LYS A 146 2.31 -18.94 -10.32
C LYS A 146 3.54 -18.24 -9.78
N MET A 147 4.47 -18.98 -9.22
CA MET A 147 5.64 -18.48 -8.50
C MET A 147 6.90 -19.20 -8.96
N ALA A 148 7.91 -18.41 -9.31
CA ALA A 148 9.24 -18.89 -9.63
C ALA A 148 10.24 -18.17 -8.71
N PHE A 149 10.83 -18.89 -7.77
CA PHE A 149 11.78 -18.38 -6.79
C PHE A 149 13.11 -19.07 -6.96
N ALA A 150 14.21 -18.33 -6.78
CA ALA A 150 15.54 -18.92 -6.84
C ALA A 150 16.50 -18.22 -5.88
N PHE A 151 17.49 -18.96 -5.42
CA PHE A 151 18.66 -18.42 -4.73
C PHE A 151 19.93 -18.91 -5.42
N SER A 152 21.00 -18.14 -5.31
CA SER A 152 22.32 -18.52 -5.78
C SER A 152 23.39 -17.92 -4.90
N GLY A 153 24.31 -18.76 -4.43
CA GLY A 153 25.46 -18.35 -3.62
C GLY A 153 25.89 -19.36 -2.57
N ALA A 154 25.18 -20.50 -2.48
CA ALA A 154 25.52 -21.60 -1.60
C ALA A 154 25.48 -22.95 -2.36
N GLU A 155 25.54 -24.06 -1.65
CA GLU A 155 25.33 -25.37 -2.24
C GLU A 155 23.88 -25.49 -2.78
N SER A 156 23.72 -26.31 -3.81
CA SER A 156 22.44 -26.41 -4.55
C SER A 156 21.23 -26.73 -3.66
N GLU A 157 21.42 -27.56 -2.66
CA GLU A 157 20.38 -27.95 -1.70
C GLU A 157 20.00 -26.78 -0.78
N GLU A 158 20.98 -25.98 -0.36
CA GLU A 158 20.76 -24.79 0.47
C GLU A 158 20.06 -23.68 -0.31
N ASP A 159 20.47 -23.45 -1.56
CA ASP A 159 19.81 -22.54 -2.48
C ASP A 159 18.33 -22.91 -2.64
N LEU A 160 18.04 -24.19 -2.81
CA LEU A 160 16.66 -24.70 -2.95
C LEU A 160 15.84 -24.53 -1.66
N VAL A 161 16.45 -24.71 -0.49
CA VAL A 161 15.80 -24.45 0.81
C VAL A 161 15.34 -22.99 0.92
N VAL A 162 16.21 -22.03 0.57
CA VAL A 162 15.87 -20.61 0.59
C VAL A 162 14.76 -20.28 -0.41
N ALA A 163 14.81 -20.83 -1.62
CA ALA A 163 13.81 -20.62 -2.65
C ALA A 163 12.43 -21.14 -2.22
N ARG A 164 12.36 -22.36 -1.70
CA ARG A 164 11.11 -22.95 -1.19
C ARG A 164 10.54 -22.20 0.01
N TYR A 165 11.41 -21.73 0.91
CA TYR A 165 11.00 -20.91 2.04
C TYR A 165 10.29 -19.62 1.56
N GLY A 166 10.83 -18.95 0.54
CA GLY A 166 10.19 -17.79 -0.05
C GLY A 166 8.81 -18.07 -0.64
N ILE A 167 8.65 -19.22 -1.32
CA ILE A 167 7.33 -19.66 -1.84
C ILE A 167 6.33 -19.86 -0.71
N GLU A 168 6.70 -20.56 0.37
CA GLU A 168 5.80 -20.81 1.49
C GLU A 168 5.40 -19.51 2.20
N LYS A 169 6.33 -18.54 2.32
CA LYS A 169 6.02 -17.21 2.83
C LYS A 169 5.03 -16.47 1.93
N LEU A 170 5.26 -16.46 0.61
CA LEU A 170 4.34 -15.81 -0.32
C LEU A 170 2.95 -16.46 -0.30
N LYS A 171 2.85 -17.78 -0.25
CA LYS A 171 1.57 -18.48 -0.06
C LYS A 171 0.85 -18.04 1.22
N GLY A 172 1.59 -17.93 2.33
CA GLY A 172 1.07 -17.40 3.59
C GLY A 172 0.53 -15.98 3.43
N TYR A 173 1.26 -15.10 2.79
CA TYR A 173 0.82 -13.72 2.53
C TYR A 173 -0.37 -13.62 1.58
N ILE A 174 -0.48 -14.51 0.60
CA ILE A 174 -1.64 -14.59 -0.30
C ILE A 174 -2.87 -15.09 0.47
N SER A 175 -2.71 -16.14 1.29
CA SER A 175 -3.80 -16.70 2.10
C SER A 175 -4.23 -15.81 3.26
N SER A 176 -3.30 -15.04 3.83
CA SER A 176 -3.56 -14.10 4.92
C SER A 176 -4.27 -12.82 4.44
N ARG A 177 -4.95 -12.87 3.30
CA ARG A 177 -5.89 -11.81 2.95
C ARG A 177 -6.83 -11.63 4.13
N GLN A 178 -6.66 -10.55 4.84
CA GLN A 178 -7.78 -10.01 5.57
C GLN A 178 -8.81 -9.66 4.49
N GLU A 179 -9.85 -10.50 4.33
CA GLU A 179 -11.10 -10.02 3.74
C GLU A 179 -11.35 -8.70 4.46
N PRO A 180 -11.55 -7.59 3.72
CA PRO A 180 -11.93 -6.36 4.40
C PRO A 180 -13.07 -6.75 5.33
N ASP A 181 -12.89 -6.56 6.62
CA ASP A 181 -13.88 -6.92 7.61
C ASP A 181 -15.10 -6.05 7.38
N THR A 182 -15.94 -6.48 6.43
CA THR A 182 -17.22 -5.84 6.13
C THR A 182 -18.21 -6.00 7.29
N THR A 183 -17.82 -6.75 8.33
CA THR A 183 -18.60 -6.95 9.56
C THR A 183 -18.19 -6.00 10.67
N THR A 184 -17.06 -5.27 10.52
CA THR A 184 -16.68 -4.25 11.49
C THR A 184 -17.76 -3.19 11.54
N ASN A 185 -18.57 -3.26 12.57
CA ASN A 185 -19.61 -2.29 12.83
C ASN A 185 -18.99 -1.14 13.63
N TYR A 186 -18.43 -0.14 12.92
CA TYR A 186 -17.86 1.03 13.56
C TYR A 186 -18.94 1.74 14.36
N LYS A 187 -18.83 1.70 15.69
CA LYS A 187 -19.70 2.49 16.56
C LYS A 187 -19.42 3.98 16.28
N PRO A 188 -20.46 4.81 16.04
CA PRO A 188 -20.24 6.25 15.92
C PRO A 188 -19.50 6.81 17.14
N LEU A 189 -18.57 7.74 16.92
CA LEU A 189 -17.94 8.48 18.00
C LEU A 189 -19.01 9.17 18.85
N ALA A 190 -18.85 9.19 20.16
CA ALA A 190 -19.68 10.00 21.05
C ALA A 190 -19.49 11.49 20.77
N THR A 191 -18.27 11.85 20.35
CA THR A 191 -17.90 13.20 19.88
C THR A 191 -17.51 13.14 18.38
N PRO A 192 -18.49 13.12 17.46
CA PRO A 192 -18.21 13.01 16.03
C PRO A 192 -17.39 14.20 15.51
N LEU A 193 -16.47 13.92 14.58
CA LEU A 193 -15.77 14.95 13.84
C LEU A 193 -16.77 15.79 13.01
N LYS A 194 -16.68 17.11 13.11
CA LYS A 194 -17.58 18.04 12.44
C LYS A 194 -16.91 18.67 11.22
N LYS A 195 -17.71 19.11 10.27
CA LYS A 195 -17.23 19.73 9.02
C LYS A 195 -16.46 21.03 9.27
N ASP A 196 -16.89 21.83 10.27
CA ASP A 196 -16.27 23.07 10.69
C ASP A 196 -14.97 22.89 11.50
N GLN A 197 -14.64 21.64 11.84
CA GLN A 197 -13.37 21.28 12.47
C GLN A 197 -12.30 20.85 11.46
N PHE A 198 -12.66 20.65 10.19
CA PHE A 198 -11.71 20.35 9.14
C PHE A 198 -10.89 21.61 8.79
N ILE A 199 -9.58 21.52 8.95
CA ILE A 199 -8.68 22.67 8.82
C ILE A 199 -7.51 22.47 7.87
N GLN A 200 -7.25 21.24 7.40
CA GLN A 200 -5.96 20.97 6.76
C GLN A 200 -6.01 19.77 5.83
N VAL A 201 -5.37 19.90 4.68
CA VAL A 201 -4.92 18.80 3.84
C VAL A 201 -3.40 18.85 3.77
N THR A 202 -2.72 17.74 4.07
CA THR A 202 -1.26 17.66 3.97
C THR A 202 -0.85 16.71 2.86
N ILE A 203 -0.06 17.22 1.93
CA ILE A 203 0.56 16.43 0.84
C ILE A 203 2.05 16.29 1.14
N VAL A 204 2.53 15.04 1.17
CA VAL A 204 3.96 14.75 1.25
C VAL A 204 4.52 14.62 -0.16
N VAL A 205 5.67 15.24 -0.41
CA VAL A 205 6.31 15.31 -1.73
C VAL A 205 7.82 15.07 -1.65
N ASN A 206 8.41 14.58 -2.73
CA ASN A 206 9.87 14.39 -2.85
C ASN A 206 10.63 15.69 -3.16
N ASP A 207 9.94 16.70 -3.70
CA ASP A 207 10.53 18.02 -4.04
C ASP A 207 9.52 19.12 -3.71
N ILE A 208 9.66 19.68 -2.51
CA ILE A 208 8.74 20.69 -2.01
C ILE A 208 8.84 22.01 -2.78
N ARG A 209 10.05 22.39 -3.27
CA ARG A 209 10.23 23.63 -4.03
C ARG A 209 9.48 23.58 -5.35
N ARG A 210 9.61 22.46 -6.04
CA ARG A 210 8.88 22.22 -7.29
C ARG A 210 7.37 22.19 -7.05
N ALA A 211 6.92 21.50 -6.00
CA ALA A 211 5.50 21.40 -5.66
C ALA A 211 4.92 22.76 -5.26
N ALA A 212 5.60 23.52 -4.39
CA ALA A 212 5.17 24.84 -3.94
C ALA A 212 5.00 25.82 -5.12
N LYS A 213 6.00 25.87 -6.00
CA LYS A 213 5.94 26.69 -7.22
C LYS A 213 4.78 26.30 -8.14
N ALA A 214 4.55 25.00 -8.33
CA ALA A 214 3.47 24.52 -9.18
C ALA A 214 2.10 24.87 -8.58
N TRP A 215 1.90 24.66 -7.28
CA TRP A 215 0.66 25.02 -6.60
C TRP A 215 0.40 26.52 -6.62
N ALA A 216 1.42 27.35 -6.35
CA ALA A 216 1.31 28.80 -6.42
C ALA A 216 0.85 29.27 -7.82
N ALA A 217 1.43 28.70 -8.87
CA ALA A 217 1.06 29.01 -10.26
C ALA A 217 -0.38 28.56 -10.59
N LEU A 218 -0.80 27.38 -10.15
CA LEU A 218 -2.15 26.87 -10.38
C LEU A 218 -3.23 27.70 -9.66
N LEU A 219 -2.92 28.20 -8.46
CA LEU A 219 -3.86 28.97 -7.65
C LEU A 219 -3.79 30.48 -7.91
N GLY A 220 -2.77 30.95 -8.65
CA GLY A 220 -2.55 32.38 -8.90
C GLY A 220 -2.15 33.17 -7.65
N VAL A 221 -1.46 32.50 -6.70
CA VAL A 221 -0.98 33.10 -5.44
C VAL A 221 0.55 33.24 -5.43
N PRO A 222 1.13 34.09 -4.56
CA PRO A 222 2.58 34.11 -4.36
C PRO A 222 3.13 32.74 -3.94
N GLU A 223 4.37 32.43 -4.34
CA GLU A 223 5.06 31.22 -3.91
C GLU A 223 5.22 31.24 -2.38
N PRO A 224 4.77 30.19 -1.66
CA PRO A 224 4.83 30.18 -0.21
C PRO A 224 6.27 30.04 0.28
N GLU A 225 6.57 30.64 1.42
CA GLU A 225 7.84 30.43 2.11
C GLU A 225 7.96 28.99 2.59
N ILE A 226 9.16 28.41 2.43
CA ILE A 226 9.48 27.05 2.89
C ILE A 226 10.40 27.18 4.09
N TRP A 227 10.02 26.55 5.20
CA TRP A 227 10.85 26.48 6.40
C TRP A 227 11.11 25.03 6.82
N VAL A 228 12.05 24.82 7.75
CA VAL A 228 12.41 23.51 8.28
C VAL A 228 12.06 23.42 9.75
N ASN A 229 11.34 22.37 10.12
CA ASN A 229 11.12 21.98 11.51
C ASN A 229 12.07 20.84 11.86
N HIS A 230 12.93 21.06 12.86
CA HIS A 230 13.81 20.03 13.41
C HIS A 230 13.08 19.26 14.50
N LEU A 231 12.47 18.15 14.13
CA LEU A 231 11.65 17.32 15.03
C LEU A 231 12.55 16.38 15.84
N LYS A 232 12.52 16.50 17.15
CA LYS A 232 13.26 15.63 18.09
C LYS A 232 12.64 15.70 19.49
N SER A 233 12.82 14.67 20.32
CA SER A 233 12.17 14.53 21.63
C SER A 233 12.38 15.70 22.60
N ASN A 234 13.54 16.34 22.57
CA ASN A 234 13.93 17.44 23.45
C ASN A 234 14.29 18.73 22.71
N GLY A 235 13.75 18.90 21.51
CA GLY A 235 13.96 20.09 20.69
C GLY A 235 12.92 21.18 20.91
N GLU A 236 12.97 22.20 20.06
CA GLU A 236 11.97 23.27 19.99
C GLU A 236 10.58 22.70 19.61
N TYR A 237 10.56 21.62 18.82
CA TYR A 237 9.35 20.89 18.41
C TYR A 237 9.44 19.46 18.91
N PRO A 238 9.09 19.20 20.22
CA PRO A 238 9.08 17.84 20.77
C PRO A 238 8.23 16.90 19.92
N TYR A 239 8.78 15.70 19.67
CA TYR A 239 8.22 14.77 18.72
C TYR A 239 8.47 13.33 19.15
N THR A 240 7.49 12.46 18.93
CA THR A 240 7.63 11.02 19.04
C THR A 240 7.12 10.33 17.76
N TYR A 241 7.80 9.27 17.40
CA TYR A 241 7.40 8.41 16.30
C TYR A 241 7.29 6.97 16.82
N ARG A 242 6.08 6.39 16.74
CA ARG A 242 5.74 5.08 17.33
C ARG A 242 6.18 4.96 18.79
N GLY A 243 5.91 6.02 19.56
CA GLY A 243 6.29 6.11 20.97
C GLY A 243 7.78 6.33 21.24
N ASN A 244 8.64 6.38 20.23
CA ASN A 244 10.07 6.62 20.37
C ASN A 244 10.41 8.09 20.05
N GLY A 245 11.02 8.79 21.01
CA GLY A 245 11.50 10.16 20.84
C GLY A 245 12.92 10.29 20.32
N ASP A 246 13.69 9.20 20.26
CA ASP A 246 15.09 9.20 19.85
C ASP A 246 15.26 8.99 18.33
N MET A 247 14.26 9.37 17.55
CA MET A 247 14.26 9.30 16.09
C MET A 247 14.05 10.70 15.48
N PRO A 248 15.08 11.58 15.53
CA PRO A 248 14.96 12.92 14.99
C PRO A 248 14.82 12.90 13.48
N CYS A 249 14.04 13.87 12.95
CA CYS A 249 13.92 14.07 11.51
C CYS A 249 13.72 15.56 11.19
N ASP A 250 14.11 15.95 9.98
CA ASP A 250 13.94 17.31 9.45
C ASP A 250 12.78 17.36 8.48
N LEU A 251 11.78 18.16 8.83
CA LEU A 251 10.57 18.35 8.03
C LEU A 251 10.59 19.74 7.38
N GLN A 252 10.82 19.79 6.08
CA GLN A 252 10.57 20.98 5.28
C GLN A 252 9.07 21.10 5.03
N MET A 253 8.51 22.29 5.24
CA MET A 253 7.10 22.52 5.00
C MET A 253 6.80 23.93 4.50
N CYS A 254 5.66 24.08 3.83
CA CYS A 254 5.04 25.36 3.54
C CYS A 254 3.52 25.23 3.59
N VAL A 255 2.84 26.37 3.71
CA VAL A 255 1.39 26.46 3.84
C VAL A 255 0.83 27.36 2.75
N ILE A 256 -0.28 26.98 2.16
CA ILE A 256 -1.07 27.77 1.22
C ILE A 256 -2.49 27.88 1.78
N GLU A 257 -2.94 29.12 2.00
CA GLU A 257 -4.28 29.40 2.49
C GLU A 257 -5.33 29.04 1.43
N MET A 258 -6.35 28.27 1.85
CA MET A 258 -7.44 27.79 0.99
C MET A 258 -8.82 28.24 1.50
N GLY A 259 -8.89 29.37 2.17
CA GLY A 259 -10.08 29.89 2.84
C GLY A 259 -10.20 29.37 4.27
N ASP A 260 -11.15 28.49 4.54
CA ASP A 260 -11.39 27.96 5.89
C ASP A 260 -10.42 26.81 6.27
N TRP A 261 -9.56 26.37 5.35
CA TRP A 261 -8.57 25.32 5.56
C TRP A 261 -7.25 25.67 4.86
N VAL A 262 -6.21 24.92 5.17
CA VAL A 262 -4.88 25.10 4.57
C VAL A 262 -4.43 23.87 3.81
N LEU A 263 -3.71 24.10 2.73
CA LEU A 263 -2.93 23.08 2.05
C LEU A 263 -1.49 23.15 2.58
N GLU A 264 -1.05 22.10 3.24
CA GLU A 264 0.34 21.96 3.66
C GLU A 264 1.11 21.06 2.68
N LEU A 265 2.30 21.47 2.28
CA LEU A 265 3.25 20.65 1.56
C LEU A 265 4.37 20.27 2.51
N HIS A 266 4.71 19.00 2.57
CA HIS A 266 5.75 18.44 3.42
C HIS A 266 6.77 17.69 2.59
N GLN A 267 8.07 17.91 2.88
CA GLN A 267 9.17 17.07 2.42
C GLN A 267 9.97 16.65 3.64
N ILE A 268 10.18 15.35 3.79
CA ILE A 268 10.91 14.77 4.91
C ILE A 268 12.30 14.31 4.46
N ASP A 269 13.26 14.33 5.39
CA ASP A 269 14.57 13.72 5.22
C ASP A 269 14.51 12.18 5.16
N GLU A 270 15.64 11.50 5.09
CA GLU A 270 15.73 10.03 4.98
C GLU A 270 15.54 9.31 6.33
N ASN A 271 15.39 10.04 7.43
CA ASN A 271 15.24 9.44 8.75
C ASN A 271 13.85 8.81 8.93
N PRO A 272 13.74 7.75 9.76
CA PRO A 272 12.46 7.09 10.01
C PRO A 272 11.41 8.06 10.57
N SER A 273 10.27 8.09 9.95
CA SER A 273 9.11 8.91 10.34
C SER A 273 7.84 8.41 9.63
N THR A 274 6.67 8.81 10.12
CA THR A 274 5.41 8.50 9.44
C THR A 274 5.37 9.06 8.00
N PHE A 275 6.01 10.21 7.76
CA PHE A 275 6.10 10.82 6.43
C PHE A 275 7.05 10.04 5.52
N ARG A 276 8.18 9.53 6.05
CA ARG A 276 9.11 8.69 5.29
C ARG A 276 8.49 7.33 4.95
N GLU A 277 7.74 6.71 5.88
CA GLU A 277 6.98 5.50 5.60
C GLU A 277 6.02 5.71 4.42
N PHE A 278 5.27 6.83 4.45
CA PHE A 278 4.31 7.16 3.39
C PHE A 278 4.99 7.33 2.03
N ILE A 279 6.07 8.12 1.96
CA ILE A 279 6.83 8.35 0.72
C ILE A 279 7.37 7.02 0.16
N ASN A 280 7.89 6.15 1.01
CA ASN A 280 8.43 4.84 0.60
C ASN A 280 7.32 3.91 0.08
N LYS A 281 6.12 4.00 0.65
CA LYS A 281 4.95 3.18 0.25
C LYS A 281 4.25 3.71 -1.00
N HIS A 282 4.09 5.02 -1.12
CA HIS A 282 3.20 5.65 -2.09
C HIS A 282 3.86 6.66 -3.03
N GLY A 283 5.05 7.16 -2.70
CA GLY A 283 5.58 8.36 -3.35
C GLY A 283 4.84 9.63 -2.91
N ASN A 284 4.72 10.61 -3.81
CA ASN A 284 3.97 11.84 -3.52
C ASN A 284 2.48 11.57 -3.34
N GLY A 285 1.85 12.18 -2.33
CA GLY A 285 0.41 11.99 -2.12
C GLY A 285 -0.14 12.68 -0.87
N VAL A 286 -1.46 12.58 -0.68
CA VAL A 286 -2.15 13.09 0.52
C VAL A 286 -1.85 12.17 1.69
N HIS A 287 -1.09 12.68 2.67
CA HIS A 287 -0.69 11.95 3.86
C HIS A 287 -1.75 11.96 4.95
N HIS A 288 -2.33 13.14 5.23
CA HIS A 288 -3.35 13.24 6.27
C HIS A 288 -4.34 14.40 6.04
N LEU A 289 -5.50 14.25 6.68
CA LEU A 289 -6.51 15.29 6.86
C LEU A 289 -6.47 15.79 8.30
N GLY A 290 -6.45 17.11 8.50
CA GLY A 290 -6.38 17.72 9.82
C GLY A 290 -7.75 18.19 10.34
N PHE A 291 -8.03 17.86 11.60
CA PHE A 291 -9.21 18.29 12.33
C PHE A 291 -8.81 18.96 13.65
N GLU A 292 -9.33 20.17 13.87
CA GLU A 292 -9.16 20.90 15.14
C GLU A 292 -10.40 20.69 15.98
N VAL A 293 -10.27 19.81 16.98
CA VAL A 293 -11.41 19.34 17.82
C VAL A 293 -11.49 20.04 19.19
N GLY A 294 -10.57 20.96 19.46
CA GLY A 294 -10.54 21.73 20.71
C GLY A 294 -10.29 20.86 21.93
N ASP A 295 -10.99 21.15 23.00
CA ASP A 295 -10.87 20.45 24.29
C ASP A 295 -11.31 18.97 24.21
N ALA A 296 -12.02 18.58 23.14
CA ALA A 296 -12.45 17.20 22.92
C ALA A 296 -11.33 16.29 22.40
N ARG A 297 -10.12 16.80 22.17
CA ARG A 297 -9.03 16.07 21.51
C ARG A 297 -8.73 14.72 22.18
N ASP A 298 -8.55 14.70 23.47
CA ASP A 298 -8.16 13.47 24.19
C ASP A 298 -9.28 12.43 24.17
N GLU A 299 -10.53 12.89 24.21
CA GLU A 299 -11.70 12.02 24.08
C GLU A 299 -11.78 11.41 22.67
N VAL A 300 -11.62 12.23 21.63
CA VAL A 300 -11.61 11.76 20.24
C VAL A 300 -10.49 10.74 20.00
N ILE A 301 -9.28 11.02 20.50
CA ILE A 301 -8.15 10.08 20.39
C ILE A 301 -8.47 8.75 21.08
N ARG A 302 -9.03 8.80 22.30
CA ARG A 302 -9.44 7.60 23.04
C ARG A 302 -10.47 6.79 22.26
N GLU A 303 -11.49 7.44 21.69
CA GLU A 303 -12.53 6.77 20.91
C GLU A 303 -11.99 6.16 19.62
N LEU A 304 -11.07 6.86 18.92
CA LEU A 304 -10.41 6.32 17.74
C LEU A 304 -9.59 5.07 18.07
N LYS A 305 -8.91 5.07 19.23
CA LYS A 305 -8.18 3.88 19.72
C LYS A 305 -9.13 2.72 20.04
N GLU A 306 -10.29 2.99 20.65
CA GLU A 306 -11.33 1.99 20.90
C GLU A 306 -11.93 1.43 19.60
N MET A 307 -11.93 2.19 18.53
CA MET A 307 -12.32 1.75 17.18
C MET A 307 -11.23 0.90 16.49
N GLY A 308 -10.05 0.75 17.12
CA GLY A 308 -8.96 -0.08 16.60
C GLY A 308 -7.90 0.68 15.80
N PHE A 309 -7.97 2.03 15.73
CA PHE A 309 -6.93 2.82 15.07
C PHE A 309 -5.69 2.97 15.98
N ASP A 310 -4.49 2.90 15.39
CA ASP A 310 -3.25 3.23 16.11
C ASP A 310 -3.14 4.75 16.26
N THR A 311 -3.21 5.23 17.50
CA THR A 311 -3.14 6.65 17.83
C THR A 311 -1.74 7.11 18.28
N ASP A 312 -0.77 6.20 18.35
CA ASP A 312 0.59 6.45 18.81
C ASP A 312 1.59 6.56 17.62
N ARG A 313 1.10 6.63 16.38
CA ARG A 313 1.94 6.66 15.19
C ARG A 313 2.90 7.83 15.19
N THR A 314 2.38 9.04 15.47
CA THR A 314 3.22 10.23 15.63
C THR A 314 2.49 11.29 16.45
N ILE A 315 3.20 11.83 17.43
CA ILE A 315 2.75 12.96 18.25
C ILE A 315 3.82 14.03 18.19
N GLY A 316 3.43 15.26 17.87
CA GLY A 316 4.32 16.42 17.87
C GLY A 316 3.71 17.59 18.66
N ILE A 317 4.58 18.40 19.27
CA ILE A 317 4.21 19.56 20.05
C ILE A 317 4.88 20.79 19.43
N TYR A 318 4.15 21.87 19.30
CA TYR A 318 4.66 23.15 18.87
C TYR A 318 4.07 24.27 19.75
N PRO A 319 4.66 25.49 19.77
CA PRO A 319 4.19 26.54 20.65
C PRO A 319 2.68 26.79 20.52
N GLY A 320 1.97 26.59 21.64
CA GLY A 320 0.52 26.80 21.75
C GLY A 320 -0.37 25.68 21.27
N SER A 321 0.16 24.57 20.71
CA SER A 321 -0.67 23.46 20.21
C SER A 321 0.12 22.13 20.09
N SER A 322 -0.53 21.11 19.51
CA SER A 322 0.06 19.83 19.19
C SER A 322 -0.63 19.22 17.96
N TRP A 323 -0.06 18.15 17.47
CA TRP A 323 -0.65 17.32 16.42
C TRP A 323 -0.48 15.85 16.72
N THR A 324 -1.43 15.04 16.30
CA THR A 324 -1.41 13.59 16.49
C THR A 324 -1.85 12.92 15.21
N ILE A 325 -0.93 12.18 14.59
CA ILE A 325 -1.25 11.36 13.42
C ILE A 325 -1.80 10.02 13.90
N VAL A 326 -3.02 9.75 13.52
CA VAL A 326 -3.71 8.47 13.73
C VAL A 326 -3.52 7.63 12.49
N ASP A 327 -3.06 6.39 12.66
CA ASP A 327 -2.91 5.42 11.57
C ASP A 327 -4.28 4.90 11.14
N SER A 328 -4.85 5.54 10.16
CA SER A 328 -6.18 5.23 9.62
C SER A 328 -6.17 4.96 8.12
N GLU A 329 -4.99 4.97 7.50
CA GLU A 329 -4.82 4.90 6.05
C GLU A 329 -5.42 3.63 5.45
N ASP A 330 -5.22 2.47 6.08
CA ASP A 330 -5.70 1.18 5.56
C ASP A 330 -7.23 1.07 5.53
N VAL A 331 -7.92 1.83 6.37
CA VAL A 331 -9.38 1.84 6.49
C VAL A 331 -10.02 3.03 5.75
N LEU A 332 -9.47 4.23 5.97
CA LEU A 332 -10.03 5.47 5.44
C LEU A 332 -9.37 5.92 4.12
N GLY A 333 -8.28 5.27 3.70
CA GLY A 333 -7.48 5.68 2.55
C GLY A 333 -6.58 6.89 2.82
N VAL A 334 -6.58 7.41 4.06
CA VAL A 334 -5.80 8.56 4.50
C VAL A 334 -5.65 8.53 6.02
N ASN A 335 -4.55 9.09 6.53
CA ASN A 335 -4.39 9.28 7.97
C ASN A 335 -5.21 10.48 8.47
N LEU A 336 -5.53 10.47 9.75
CA LEU A 336 -6.12 11.63 10.43
C LEU A 336 -5.05 12.35 11.26
N ASN A 337 -5.15 13.67 11.33
CA ASN A 337 -4.39 14.50 12.25
C ASN A 337 -5.37 15.22 13.18
N ILE A 338 -5.36 14.82 14.46
CA ILE A 338 -6.26 15.34 15.48
C ILE A 338 -5.53 16.38 16.32
N LYS A 339 -6.02 17.61 16.28
CA LYS A 339 -5.42 18.77 16.95
C LYS A 339 -6.32 19.33 18.05
N PRO A 340 -5.75 19.82 19.17
CA PRO A 340 -6.48 20.70 20.07
C PRO A 340 -6.73 22.06 19.39
N LYS A 341 -7.51 22.91 20.02
CA LYS A 341 -7.71 24.27 19.57
C LYS A 341 -6.39 25.07 19.67
N ARG A 342 -6.11 25.88 18.67
CA ARG A 342 -5.03 26.89 18.73
C ARG A 342 -5.35 27.98 19.72
#